data_097ff2d05f115075c35794b2a1f77769
#
_entry.id   097ff2d05f115075c35794b2a1f77769
#
_cell.length_a   1.000
_cell.length_b   1.000
_cell.length_c   1.000
_cell.angle_alpha   90.00
_cell.angle_beta   90.00
_cell.angle_gamma   90.00
#
_symmetry.space_group_name_H-M   'P 1'
#
loop_
_entity.id
_entity.type
_entity.pdbx_description
1 polymer ?
#
loop_
_entity_poly.entity_id
_entity_poly.type
_entity_poly.pdbx_seq_one_letter_code
_entity_poly.pdbx_strand_id
1 'polypeptide(L)'
;MVRIGKTELGEFPLLLAPMEDVSDPPFRAVCKEQGADLMYTEFISVEGLIRDASKSVQKLDIYDEERPIGIQIFGAEIDSMGRAAEIVEEAKPELLDINFGCPVKKVVCKMAGAGILQDIPKMIRLTEKVVKSTSLPVTVKTRLGWDENSLNIEEVAERLQDIGIQALSIHGRTRKQMYKGEADWTLIGKVKNNPRIHIPIFGNGDIDTPQKALEYKERYGVDGIMIGRASIGYPWIFRDIKQYMATGTIPDAPSIEERVEVARKHLMKSIEWKGERVGIVEMRRHYTNYFRDLPGVKEFRARLVSEMESAALNEILDELKAHYQETMLLSEH
;
A
#
# COMPACT_ATOMS: atom_id res chain seq x y z
N MET A 1 -9.46 -10.21 17.09
CA MET A 1 -8.97 -10.91 15.87
C MET A 1 -9.66 -10.34 14.65
N VAL A 2 -8.96 -9.64 13.78
CA VAL A 2 -9.48 -9.07 12.54
C VAL A 2 -9.51 -10.15 11.46
N ARG A 3 -10.61 -10.24 10.71
CA ARG A 3 -10.80 -11.25 9.66
C ARG A 3 -11.46 -10.62 8.43
N ILE A 4 -11.01 -11.01 7.24
CA ILE A 4 -11.66 -10.70 5.96
C ILE A 4 -11.94 -12.03 5.26
N GLY A 5 -13.21 -12.39 5.12
CA GLY A 5 -13.59 -13.72 4.67
C GLY A 5 -13.02 -14.81 5.57
N LYS A 6 -12.20 -15.69 4.99
CA LYS A 6 -11.49 -16.75 5.71
C LYS A 6 -10.09 -16.33 6.19
N THR A 7 -9.60 -15.18 5.78
CA THR A 7 -8.24 -14.70 6.07
C THR A 7 -8.19 -14.03 7.43
N GLU A 8 -7.40 -14.58 8.34
CA GLU A 8 -7.14 -14.03 9.66
C GLU A 8 -5.89 -13.13 9.61
N LEU A 9 -6.01 -11.91 10.14
CA LEU A 9 -4.97 -10.88 10.06
C LEU A 9 -4.35 -10.51 11.41
N GLY A 10 -4.75 -11.19 12.49
CA GLY A 10 -4.31 -10.85 13.84
C GLY A 10 -5.25 -9.83 14.51
N GLU A 11 -4.81 -9.23 15.62
CA GLU A 11 -5.64 -8.31 16.40
C GLU A 11 -5.64 -6.89 15.85
N PHE A 12 -4.49 -6.44 15.34
CA PHE A 12 -4.33 -5.11 14.76
C PHE A 12 -3.38 -5.17 13.57
N PRO A 13 -3.88 -5.53 12.38
CA PRO A 13 -3.05 -5.70 11.21
C PRO A 13 -2.52 -4.38 10.65
N LEU A 14 -1.29 -4.45 10.13
CA LEU A 14 -0.64 -3.40 9.36
C LEU A 14 -0.66 -3.78 7.88
N LEU A 15 -1.29 -2.94 7.06
CA LEU A 15 -1.51 -3.19 5.65
C LEU A 15 -0.57 -2.34 4.80
N LEU A 16 0.03 -2.92 3.76
CA LEU A 16 0.72 -2.13 2.73
C LEU A 16 -0.31 -1.55 1.76
N ALA A 17 -0.30 -0.23 1.58
CA ALA A 17 -1.21 0.43 0.65
C ALA A 17 -0.88 0.09 -0.81
N PRO A 18 -1.88 -0.06 -1.69
CA PRO A 18 -1.67 -0.12 -3.14
C PRO A 18 -1.12 1.20 -3.66
N MET A 19 0.05 1.17 -4.30
CA MET A 19 0.74 2.35 -4.83
C MET A 19 1.29 2.04 -6.22
N GLU A 20 0.89 2.83 -7.23
CA GLU A 20 1.37 2.67 -8.60
C GLU A 20 2.89 2.80 -8.68
N ASP A 21 3.51 1.93 -9.44
CA ASP A 21 4.96 1.78 -9.62
C ASP A 21 5.75 1.56 -8.30
N VAL A 22 5.10 1.13 -7.21
CA VAL A 22 5.74 0.94 -5.90
C VAL A 22 5.38 -0.40 -5.28
N SER A 23 4.09 -0.73 -5.16
CA SER A 23 3.65 -1.97 -4.50
C SER A 23 3.64 -3.16 -5.46
N ASP A 24 4.73 -3.34 -6.17
CA ASP A 24 5.05 -4.48 -7.02
C ASP A 24 5.50 -5.70 -6.19
N PRO A 25 5.57 -6.91 -6.79
CA PRO A 25 6.00 -8.11 -6.07
C PRO A 25 7.33 -7.97 -5.32
N PRO A 26 8.40 -7.38 -5.91
CA PRO A 26 9.65 -7.15 -5.20
C PRO A 26 9.51 -6.36 -3.91
N PHE A 27 8.77 -5.25 -3.96
CA PHE A 27 8.58 -4.39 -2.78
C PHE A 27 7.63 -5.01 -1.75
N ARG A 28 6.56 -5.69 -2.21
CA ARG A 28 5.65 -6.41 -1.32
C ARG A 28 6.37 -7.50 -0.52
N ALA A 29 7.25 -8.29 -1.17
CA ALA A 29 8.06 -9.30 -0.51
C ALA A 29 8.92 -8.69 0.61
N VAL A 30 9.58 -7.56 0.34
CA VAL A 30 10.39 -6.84 1.34
C VAL A 30 9.52 -6.33 2.51
N CYS A 31 8.34 -5.76 2.22
CA CYS A 31 7.42 -5.31 3.27
C CYS A 31 6.87 -6.47 4.10
N LYS A 32 6.61 -7.63 3.48
CA LYS A 32 6.18 -8.84 4.18
C LYS A 32 7.21 -9.30 5.19
N GLU A 33 8.47 -9.37 4.80
CA GLU A 33 9.57 -9.74 5.69
C GLU A 33 9.71 -8.79 6.88
N GLN A 34 9.35 -7.53 6.70
CA GLN A 34 9.35 -6.54 7.77
C GLN A 34 8.03 -6.48 8.56
N GLY A 35 7.11 -7.40 8.32
CA GLY A 35 5.95 -7.60 9.16
C GLY A 35 4.65 -6.97 8.66
N ALA A 36 4.52 -6.60 7.39
CA ALA A 36 3.22 -6.29 6.81
C ALA A 36 2.31 -7.52 6.85
N ASP A 37 1.07 -7.36 7.34
CA ASP A 37 0.14 -8.47 7.53
C ASP A 37 -0.69 -8.76 6.29
N LEU A 38 -1.06 -7.73 5.53
CA LEU A 38 -1.80 -7.82 4.28
C LEU A 38 -1.23 -6.83 3.27
N MET A 39 -0.99 -7.31 2.06
CA MET A 39 -0.56 -6.47 0.95
C MET A 39 -1.64 -6.38 -0.11
N TYR A 40 -1.49 -5.36 -0.98
CA TYR A 40 -2.30 -5.19 -2.18
C TYR A 40 -1.38 -5.02 -3.39
N THR A 41 -1.82 -5.51 -4.53
CA THR A 41 -1.14 -5.22 -5.80
C THR A 41 -1.24 -3.71 -6.10
N GLU A 42 -0.45 -3.23 -7.04
CA GLU A 42 -0.77 -1.97 -7.72
C GLU A 42 -2.17 -2.07 -8.33
N PHE A 43 -2.87 -0.93 -8.46
CA PHE A 43 -4.23 -0.97 -8.99
C PHE A 43 -4.24 -1.26 -10.49
N ILE A 44 -5.10 -2.20 -10.90
CA ILE A 44 -5.20 -2.73 -12.26
C ILE A 44 -6.41 -2.12 -12.97
N SER A 45 -6.18 -1.56 -14.17
CA SER A 45 -7.29 -1.08 -15.01
C SER A 45 -8.11 -2.26 -15.52
N VAL A 46 -9.42 -2.30 -15.20
CA VAL A 46 -10.31 -3.36 -15.70
C VAL A 46 -10.37 -3.37 -17.24
N GLU A 47 -10.35 -2.20 -17.86
CA GLU A 47 -10.33 -2.09 -19.34
C GLU A 47 -9.03 -2.64 -19.97
N GLY A 48 -7.91 -2.50 -19.25
CA GLY A 48 -6.66 -3.12 -19.67
C GLY A 48 -6.68 -4.63 -19.45
N LEU A 49 -7.21 -5.08 -18.31
CA LEU A 49 -7.25 -6.48 -17.93
C LEU A 49 -8.12 -7.31 -18.88
N ILE A 50 -9.35 -6.89 -19.15
CA ILE A 50 -10.28 -7.59 -20.06
C ILE A 50 -9.85 -7.61 -21.53
N ARG A 51 -8.84 -6.81 -21.90
CA ARG A 51 -8.23 -6.77 -23.24
C ARG A 51 -6.84 -7.41 -23.28
N ASP A 52 -6.47 -8.14 -22.25
CA ASP A 52 -5.16 -8.80 -22.12
C ASP A 52 -3.96 -7.87 -22.33
N ALA A 53 -4.09 -6.60 -21.91
CA ALA A 53 -2.98 -5.66 -21.97
C ALA A 53 -1.84 -6.14 -21.05
N SER A 54 -0.65 -6.40 -21.63
CA SER A 54 0.47 -7.05 -20.95
C SER A 54 0.81 -6.45 -19.59
N LYS A 55 0.81 -5.11 -19.47
CA LYS A 55 1.06 -4.43 -18.18
C LYS A 55 -0.03 -4.67 -17.14
N SER A 56 -1.28 -4.85 -17.56
CA SER A 56 -2.39 -5.12 -16.64
C SER A 56 -2.37 -6.58 -16.19
N VAL A 57 -2.05 -7.50 -17.10
CA VAL A 57 -1.91 -8.92 -16.80
C VAL A 57 -0.71 -9.16 -15.88
N GLN A 58 0.44 -8.52 -16.14
CA GLN A 58 1.63 -8.64 -15.29
C GLN A 58 1.36 -8.22 -13.82
N LYS A 59 0.48 -7.26 -13.58
CA LYS A 59 0.11 -6.84 -12.22
C LYS A 59 -0.73 -7.87 -11.45
N LEU A 60 -1.19 -8.94 -12.10
CA LEU A 60 -1.82 -10.08 -11.43
C LEU A 60 -0.78 -11.01 -10.77
N ASP A 61 0.50 -10.85 -11.06
CA ASP A 61 1.55 -11.67 -10.47
C ASP A 61 1.57 -11.52 -8.96
N ILE A 62 1.33 -12.65 -8.29
CA ILE A 62 1.38 -12.78 -6.84
C ILE A 62 2.17 -14.05 -6.48
N TYR A 63 2.91 -13.99 -5.38
CA TYR A 63 3.80 -15.06 -4.94
C TYR A 63 3.42 -15.54 -3.54
N ASP A 64 3.69 -16.79 -3.24
CA ASP A 64 3.31 -17.39 -1.96
C ASP A 64 3.98 -16.70 -0.76
N GLU A 65 5.19 -16.19 -0.94
CA GLU A 65 5.95 -15.50 0.10
C GLU A 65 5.34 -14.17 0.57
N GLU A 66 4.44 -13.58 -0.22
CA GLU A 66 3.79 -12.29 0.11
C GLU A 66 2.35 -12.44 0.62
N ARG A 67 1.85 -13.66 0.71
CA ARG A 67 0.47 -13.91 1.17
C ARG A 67 0.29 -13.62 2.66
N PRO A 68 -0.90 -13.16 3.11
CA PRO A 68 -2.10 -12.91 2.30
C PRO A 68 -2.00 -11.63 1.46
N ILE A 69 -2.63 -11.66 0.28
CA ILE A 69 -2.60 -10.55 -0.68
C ILE A 69 -3.96 -10.31 -1.32
N GLY A 70 -4.28 -9.03 -1.54
CA GLY A 70 -5.42 -8.59 -2.33
C GLY A 70 -5.00 -8.09 -3.71
N ILE A 71 -5.75 -8.44 -4.74
CA ILE A 71 -5.62 -7.82 -6.06
C ILE A 71 -6.56 -6.62 -6.13
N GLN A 72 -6.01 -5.43 -6.43
CA GLN A 72 -6.81 -4.21 -6.53
C GLN A 72 -7.12 -3.84 -7.98
N ILE A 73 -8.40 -3.62 -8.28
CA ILE A 73 -8.89 -3.19 -9.59
C ILE A 73 -9.53 -1.80 -9.54
N PHE A 74 -9.54 -1.11 -10.68
CA PHE A 74 -10.31 0.13 -10.87
C PHE A 74 -10.92 0.22 -12.24
N GLY A 75 -12.12 0.82 -12.31
CA GLY A 75 -12.86 1.02 -13.54
C GLY A 75 -14.07 1.91 -13.33
N ALA A 76 -14.81 2.18 -14.39
CA ALA A 76 -16.01 3.00 -14.38
C ALA A 76 -17.22 2.32 -15.05
N GLU A 77 -17.00 1.18 -15.73
CA GLU A 77 -18.04 0.44 -16.44
C GLU A 77 -18.45 -0.82 -15.65
N ILE A 78 -19.74 -0.96 -15.39
CA ILE A 78 -20.30 -1.98 -14.51
C ILE A 78 -19.96 -3.39 -15.00
N ASP A 79 -20.18 -3.65 -16.30
CA ASP A 79 -19.92 -4.98 -16.86
C ASP A 79 -18.43 -5.31 -16.93
N SER A 80 -17.58 -4.33 -17.23
CA SER A 80 -16.12 -4.49 -17.22
C SER A 80 -15.61 -4.83 -15.80
N MET A 81 -16.16 -4.20 -14.77
CA MET A 81 -15.81 -4.49 -13.37
C MET A 81 -16.16 -5.93 -13.00
N GLY A 82 -17.34 -6.43 -13.40
CA GLY A 82 -17.75 -7.82 -13.15
C GLY A 82 -16.83 -8.83 -13.85
N ARG A 83 -16.54 -8.62 -15.13
CA ARG A 83 -15.63 -9.49 -15.90
C ARG A 83 -14.20 -9.48 -15.34
N ALA A 84 -13.70 -8.32 -14.91
CA ALA A 84 -12.41 -8.23 -14.28
C ALA A 84 -12.36 -8.99 -12.93
N ALA A 85 -13.45 -9.00 -12.18
CA ALA A 85 -13.55 -9.76 -10.93
C ALA A 85 -13.40 -11.28 -11.17
N GLU A 86 -13.99 -11.80 -12.24
CA GLU A 86 -13.84 -13.21 -12.64
C GLU A 86 -12.38 -13.54 -13.00
N ILE A 87 -11.70 -12.67 -13.77
CA ILE A 87 -10.27 -12.83 -14.12
C ILE A 87 -9.39 -12.78 -12.87
N VAL A 88 -9.66 -11.87 -11.93
CA VAL A 88 -8.92 -11.77 -10.67
C VAL A 88 -9.06 -13.05 -9.84
N GLU A 89 -10.24 -13.66 -9.82
CA GLU A 89 -10.47 -14.91 -9.08
C GLU A 89 -9.61 -16.07 -9.61
N GLU A 90 -9.35 -16.11 -10.92
CA GLU A 90 -8.46 -17.10 -11.54
C GLU A 90 -7.01 -17.00 -11.03
N ALA A 91 -6.56 -15.81 -10.65
CA ALA A 91 -5.24 -15.58 -10.06
C ALA A 91 -5.14 -16.03 -8.58
N LYS A 92 -6.27 -16.40 -7.95
CA LYS A 92 -6.38 -16.96 -6.59
C LYS A 92 -5.75 -16.08 -5.49
N PRO A 93 -6.02 -14.78 -5.42
CA PRO A 93 -5.67 -13.98 -4.24
C PRO A 93 -6.57 -14.35 -3.05
N GLU A 94 -6.23 -13.84 -1.86
CA GLU A 94 -7.10 -13.99 -0.68
C GLU A 94 -8.32 -13.07 -0.75
N LEU A 95 -8.23 -11.95 -1.45
CA LEU A 95 -9.34 -10.99 -1.61
C LEU A 95 -9.20 -10.15 -2.88
N LEU A 96 -10.32 -9.58 -3.30
CA LEU A 96 -10.38 -8.57 -4.36
C LEU A 96 -10.68 -7.21 -3.75
N ASP A 97 -9.90 -6.19 -4.08
CA ASP A 97 -10.10 -4.83 -3.60
C ASP A 97 -10.48 -3.88 -4.74
N ILE A 98 -11.39 -2.94 -4.45
CA ILE A 98 -11.82 -1.94 -5.42
C ILE A 98 -11.21 -0.59 -5.06
N ASN A 99 -10.52 0.04 -6.03
CA ASN A 99 -9.95 1.36 -5.87
C ASN A 99 -10.98 2.46 -6.19
N PHE A 100 -11.44 3.14 -5.17
CA PHE A 100 -12.23 4.37 -5.26
C PHE A 100 -11.48 5.57 -4.64
N GLY A 101 -10.16 5.49 -4.56
CA GLY A 101 -9.34 6.50 -3.89
C GLY A 101 -8.26 7.17 -4.75
N CYS A 102 -7.91 6.65 -5.94
CA CYS A 102 -6.88 7.23 -6.79
C CYS A 102 -7.29 8.63 -7.29
N PRO A 103 -6.54 9.71 -6.93
CA PRO A 103 -6.90 11.08 -7.27
C PRO A 103 -6.34 11.56 -8.61
N VAL A 104 -5.58 10.72 -9.31
CA VAL A 104 -4.86 11.09 -10.54
C VAL A 104 -5.83 11.51 -11.64
N LYS A 105 -5.57 12.66 -12.28
CA LYS A 105 -6.45 13.25 -13.29
C LYS A 105 -6.85 12.27 -14.40
N LYS A 106 -5.92 11.49 -14.93
CA LYS A 106 -6.15 10.49 -15.99
C LYS A 106 -7.18 9.42 -15.59
N VAL A 107 -7.24 9.06 -14.32
CA VAL A 107 -8.20 8.08 -13.77
C VAL A 107 -9.54 8.77 -13.50
N VAL A 108 -9.50 9.90 -12.80
CA VAL A 108 -10.67 10.67 -12.37
C VAL A 108 -11.53 11.19 -13.53
N CYS A 109 -10.91 11.65 -14.63
CA CYS A 109 -11.64 12.10 -15.84
C CYS A 109 -12.47 11.00 -16.50
N LYS A 110 -12.18 9.73 -16.19
CA LYS A 110 -12.96 8.57 -16.65
C LYS A 110 -14.02 8.13 -15.63
N MET A 111 -14.30 8.92 -14.61
CA MET A 111 -15.18 8.57 -13.49
C MET A 111 -14.76 7.30 -12.75
N ALA A 112 -13.46 6.97 -12.77
CA ALA A 112 -12.84 5.84 -12.07
C ALA A 112 -12.02 6.32 -10.87
N GLY A 113 -11.56 5.38 -10.02
CA GLY A 113 -10.86 5.74 -8.80
C GLY A 113 -11.66 6.73 -7.96
N ALA A 114 -11.03 7.80 -7.46
CA ALA A 114 -11.74 8.83 -6.68
C ALA A 114 -12.74 9.67 -7.50
N GLY A 115 -12.78 9.54 -8.84
CA GLY A 115 -13.77 10.20 -9.69
C GLY A 115 -15.20 9.76 -9.38
N ILE A 116 -15.38 8.51 -8.97
CA ILE A 116 -16.68 7.92 -8.63
C ILE A 116 -17.34 8.55 -7.39
N LEU A 117 -16.57 9.23 -6.55
CA LEU A 117 -17.10 9.96 -5.38
C LEU A 117 -18.07 11.09 -5.75
N GLN A 118 -18.19 11.44 -7.02
CA GLN A 118 -19.17 12.36 -7.56
C GLN A 118 -20.51 11.68 -7.92
N ASP A 119 -20.54 10.33 -7.97
CA ASP A 119 -21.73 9.52 -8.31
C ASP A 119 -21.82 8.30 -7.39
N ILE A 120 -22.27 8.52 -6.15
CA ILE A 120 -22.40 7.45 -5.16
C ILE A 120 -23.35 6.32 -5.61
N PRO A 121 -24.51 6.61 -6.24
CA PRO A 121 -25.36 5.54 -6.79
C PRO A 121 -24.62 4.64 -7.78
N LYS A 122 -23.77 5.19 -8.65
CA LYS A 122 -22.95 4.40 -9.57
C LYS A 122 -21.87 3.61 -8.84
N MET A 123 -21.20 4.20 -7.84
CA MET A 123 -20.23 3.53 -6.96
C MET A 123 -20.84 2.26 -6.35
N ILE A 124 -22.04 2.36 -5.81
CA ILE A 124 -22.76 1.23 -5.22
C ILE A 124 -23.05 0.14 -6.26
N ARG A 125 -23.58 0.50 -7.43
CA ARG A 125 -23.86 -0.48 -8.51
C ARG A 125 -22.60 -1.17 -9.01
N LEU A 126 -21.48 -0.45 -9.16
CA LEU A 126 -20.17 -1.02 -9.53
C LEU A 126 -19.72 -2.07 -8.52
N THR A 127 -19.78 -1.71 -7.23
CA THR A 127 -19.38 -2.61 -6.13
C THR A 127 -20.30 -3.82 -6.04
N GLU A 128 -21.61 -3.64 -6.14
CA GLU A 128 -22.58 -4.73 -6.12
C GLU A 128 -22.34 -5.73 -7.28
N LYS A 129 -22.02 -5.22 -8.47
CA LYS A 129 -21.66 -6.07 -9.61
C LYS A 129 -20.42 -6.91 -9.31
N VAL A 130 -19.37 -6.32 -8.75
CA VAL A 130 -18.14 -7.04 -8.36
C VAL A 130 -18.44 -8.10 -7.31
N VAL A 131 -19.16 -7.76 -6.24
CA VAL A 131 -19.53 -8.70 -5.17
C VAL A 131 -20.32 -9.90 -5.72
N LYS A 132 -21.18 -9.69 -6.72
CA LYS A 132 -21.96 -10.76 -7.36
C LYS A 132 -21.18 -11.58 -8.39
N SER A 133 -20.02 -11.10 -8.88
CA SER A 133 -19.25 -11.72 -9.96
C SER A 133 -18.07 -12.58 -9.46
N THR A 134 -17.83 -12.66 -8.14
CA THR A 134 -16.72 -13.45 -7.59
C THR A 134 -17.12 -14.12 -6.26
N SER A 135 -16.48 -15.22 -5.93
CA SER A 135 -16.57 -15.84 -4.61
C SER A 135 -15.55 -15.28 -3.61
N LEU A 136 -14.61 -14.45 -4.07
CA LEU A 136 -13.62 -13.81 -3.21
C LEU A 136 -14.25 -12.80 -2.26
N PRO A 137 -13.71 -12.63 -1.06
CA PRO A 137 -14.04 -11.47 -0.22
C PRO A 137 -13.72 -10.17 -0.97
N VAL A 138 -14.71 -9.28 -1.09
CA VAL A 138 -14.53 -7.99 -1.74
C VAL A 138 -14.30 -6.92 -0.69
N THR A 139 -13.27 -6.10 -0.87
CA THR A 139 -12.97 -4.94 -0.04
C THR A 139 -12.93 -3.67 -0.88
N VAL A 140 -12.96 -2.51 -0.24
CA VAL A 140 -12.94 -1.22 -0.91
C VAL A 140 -11.91 -0.32 -0.26
N LYS A 141 -11.14 0.42 -1.09
CA LYS A 141 -10.29 1.52 -0.63
C LYS A 141 -10.78 2.83 -1.21
N THR A 142 -11.12 3.79 -0.33
CA THR A 142 -11.71 5.07 -0.72
C THR A 142 -11.14 6.26 0.05
N ARG A 143 -11.75 7.45 -0.12
CA ARG A 143 -11.43 8.71 0.57
C ARG A 143 -12.67 9.25 1.29
N LEU A 144 -12.51 10.35 2.06
CA LEU A 144 -13.57 10.99 2.82
C LEU A 144 -14.71 11.53 1.96
N GLY A 145 -14.45 11.81 0.69
CA GLY A 145 -15.37 12.37 -0.26
C GLY A 145 -14.65 13.03 -1.43
N TRP A 146 -15.40 13.68 -2.31
CA TRP A 146 -14.84 14.41 -3.45
C TRP A 146 -14.10 15.67 -3.02
N ASP A 147 -14.73 16.49 -2.19
CA ASP A 147 -14.18 17.74 -1.63
C ASP A 147 -14.76 18.01 -0.23
N GLU A 148 -14.42 19.14 0.34
CA GLU A 148 -14.87 19.58 1.67
C GLU A 148 -16.39 19.79 1.79
N ASN A 149 -17.08 20.02 0.66
CA ASN A 149 -18.54 20.19 0.63
C ASN A 149 -19.30 18.88 0.39
N SER A 150 -18.58 17.77 0.18
CA SER A 150 -19.15 16.46 -0.12
C SER A 150 -18.45 15.34 0.68
N LEU A 151 -18.32 15.55 1.99
CA LEU A 151 -17.79 14.56 2.94
C LEU A 151 -18.91 13.57 3.28
N ASN A 152 -18.98 12.49 2.54
CA ASN A 152 -20.09 11.52 2.60
C ASN A 152 -19.65 10.11 3.02
N ILE A 153 -18.45 9.95 3.57
CA ILE A 153 -17.88 8.64 3.88
C ILE A 153 -18.73 7.82 4.87
N GLU A 154 -19.42 8.45 5.82
CA GLU A 154 -20.25 7.75 6.79
C GLU A 154 -21.42 7.03 6.08
N GLU A 155 -22.18 7.73 5.22
CA GLU A 155 -23.24 7.13 4.40
C GLU A 155 -22.69 6.08 3.43
N VAL A 156 -21.58 6.40 2.76
CA VAL A 156 -20.92 5.50 1.79
C VAL A 156 -20.51 4.19 2.46
N ALA A 157 -19.95 4.23 3.66
CA ALA A 157 -19.52 3.05 4.40
C ALA A 157 -20.71 2.12 4.71
N GLU A 158 -21.83 2.65 5.20
CA GLU A 158 -23.04 1.86 5.44
C GLU A 158 -23.55 1.20 4.16
N ARG A 159 -23.70 1.96 3.09
CA ARG A 159 -24.20 1.46 1.81
C ARG A 159 -23.28 0.40 1.18
N LEU A 160 -21.97 0.56 1.29
CA LEU A 160 -20.99 -0.43 0.80
C LEU A 160 -21.04 -1.71 1.62
N GLN A 161 -21.18 -1.61 2.96
CA GLN A 161 -21.38 -2.77 3.81
C GLN A 161 -22.67 -3.52 3.47
N ASP A 162 -23.78 -2.79 3.28
CA ASP A 162 -25.10 -3.38 2.99
C ASP A 162 -25.10 -4.21 1.70
N ILE A 163 -24.26 -3.89 0.73
CA ILE A 163 -24.10 -4.68 -0.50
C ILE A 163 -23.07 -5.80 -0.41
N GLY A 164 -22.42 -5.98 0.75
CA GLY A 164 -21.63 -7.17 1.06
C GLY A 164 -20.12 -7.04 0.95
N ILE A 165 -19.54 -5.82 0.96
CA ILE A 165 -18.09 -5.72 1.14
C ILE A 165 -17.70 -6.23 2.52
N GLN A 166 -16.45 -6.73 2.64
CA GLN A 166 -16.00 -7.38 3.87
C GLN A 166 -14.94 -6.59 4.66
N ALA A 167 -14.45 -5.49 4.11
CA ALA A 167 -13.65 -4.49 4.83
C ALA A 167 -13.59 -3.19 4.03
N LEU A 168 -13.29 -2.08 4.72
CA LEU A 168 -13.18 -0.76 4.12
C LEU A 168 -11.92 -0.05 4.60
N SER A 169 -11.07 0.36 3.64
CA SER A 169 -9.89 1.21 3.91
C SER A 169 -10.20 2.66 3.53
N ILE A 170 -10.01 3.60 4.46
CA ILE A 170 -10.37 5.00 4.27
C ILE A 170 -9.15 5.89 4.38
N HIS A 171 -8.82 6.62 3.30
CA HIS A 171 -7.80 7.65 3.35
C HIS A 171 -8.40 8.96 3.91
N GLY A 172 -7.79 9.51 4.96
CA GLY A 172 -8.23 10.71 5.69
C GLY A 172 -8.10 12.03 4.89
N ARG A 173 -8.27 12.00 3.58
CA ARG A 173 -8.29 13.16 2.70
C ARG A 173 -9.41 13.05 1.67
N THR A 174 -9.88 14.19 1.17
CA THR A 174 -10.76 14.25 0.00
C THR A 174 -9.96 14.05 -1.30
N ARG A 175 -10.68 13.82 -2.41
CA ARG A 175 -10.02 13.78 -3.73
C ARG A 175 -9.36 15.11 -4.08
N LYS A 176 -9.99 16.26 -3.81
CA LYS A 176 -9.44 17.58 -4.13
C LYS A 176 -8.17 17.91 -3.35
N GLN A 177 -8.05 17.45 -2.12
CA GLN A 177 -6.83 17.61 -1.34
C GLN A 177 -5.64 16.84 -1.94
N MET A 178 -5.88 15.73 -2.65
CA MET A 178 -4.84 14.82 -3.13
C MET A 178 -3.92 14.35 -1.98
N TYR A 179 -2.76 15.02 -1.80
CA TYR A 179 -1.79 14.77 -0.72
C TYR A 179 -1.46 16.06 0.06
N LYS A 180 -2.18 17.16 -0.16
CA LYS A 180 -1.97 18.43 0.53
C LYS A 180 -2.58 18.42 1.92
N GLY A 181 -2.01 19.22 2.81
CA GLY A 181 -2.44 19.30 4.21
C GLY A 181 -2.21 17.98 4.95
N GLU A 182 -2.85 17.82 6.08
CA GLU A 182 -2.82 16.61 6.91
C GLU A 182 -4.03 15.72 6.65
N ALA A 183 -3.87 14.41 6.86
CA ALA A 183 -4.99 13.47 6.82
C ALA A 183 -5.85 13.64 8.08
N ASP A 184 -7.13 13.92 7.89
CA ASP A 184 -8.10 14.01 8.98
C ASP A 184 -8.76 12.64 9.22
N TRP A 185 -8.48 12.04 10.37
CA TRP A 185 -9.04 10.75 10.77
C TRP A 185 -10.33 10.85 11.55
N THR A 186 -10.85 12.06 11.81
CA THR A 186 -12.09 12.27 12.58
C THR A 186 -13.27 11.51 11.98
N LEU A 187 -13.46 11.60 10.65
CA LEU A 187 -14.53 10.87 9.97
C LEU A 187 -14.26 9.36 9.88
N ILE A 188 -12.99 8.94 9.82
CA ILE A 188 -12.64 7.51 9.88
C ILE A 188 -13.08 6.95 11.23
N GLY A 189 -12.78 7.66 12.33
CA GLY A 189 -13.22 7.31 13.68
C GLY A 189 -14.73 7.28 13.81
N LYS A 190 -15.45 8.22 13.19
CA LYS A 190 -16.93 8.21 13.18
C LYS A 190 -17.48 6.98 12.47
N VAL A 191 -16.95 6.62 11.30
CA VAL A 191 -17.33 5.39 10.58
C VAL A 191 -17.08 4.17 11.48
N LYS A 192 -15.90 4.06 12.08
CA LYS A 192 -15.56 2.91 12.94
C LYS A 192 -16.48 2.79 14.17
N ASN A 193 -16.82 3.91 14.78
CA ASN A 193 -17.65 3.93 15.99
C ASN A 193 -19.16 3.98 15.69
N ASN A 194 -19.56 3.93 14.43
CA ASN A 194 -20.98 3.81 14.05
C ASN A 194 -21.49 2.39 14.39
N PRO A 195 -22.52 2.26 15.25
CA PRO A 195 -23.02 0.95 15.68
C PRO A 195 -23.62 0.09 14.54
N ARG A 196 -23.88 0.68 13.39
CA ARG A 196 -24.35 -0.05 12.20
C ARG A 196 -23.20 -0.68 11.39
N ILE A 197 -21.94 -0.28 11.63
CA ILE A 197 -20.78 -0.80 10.93
C ILE A 197 -20.22 -2.02 11.68
N HIS A 198 -20.19 -3.16 11.01
CA HIS A 198 -19.74 -4.44 11.55
C HIS A 198 -18.50 -5.00 10.84
N ILE A 199 -18.14 -4.46 9.66
CA ILE A 199 -16.95 -4.85 8.93
C ILE A 199 -15.70 -4.14 9.48
N PRO A 200 -14.49 -4.73 9.30
CA PRO A 200 -13.24 -4.07 9.65
C PRO A 200 -13.07 -2.73 8.91
N ILE A 201 -12.65 -1.71 9.65
CA ILE A 201 -12.31 -0.38 9.13
C ILE A 201 -10.82 -0.13 9.31
N PHE A 202 -10.10 0.10 8.20
CA PHE A 202 -8.69 0.40 8.19
C PHE A 202 -8.46 1.88 7.89
N GLY A 203 -7.73 2.55 8.78
CA GLY A 203 -7.37 3.94 8.59
C GLY A 203 -6.11 4.09 7.73
N ASN A 204 -6.09 5.10 6.87
CA ASN A 204 -4.96 5.41 6.00
C ASN A 204 -4.70 6.92 5.93
N GLY A 205 -3.44 7.29 5.85
CA GLY A 205 -2.98 8.67 5.67
C GLY A 205 -2.07 9.14 6.80
N ASP A 206 -0.87 9.58 6.41
CA ASP A 206 0.15 10.23 7.25
C ASP A 206 0.65 9.42 8.46
N ILE A 207 0.55 8.11 8.42
CA ILE A 207 1.17 7.23 9.42
C ILE A 207 2.64 7.05 9.01
N ASP A 208 3.52 7.72 9.71
CA ASP A 208 4.95 7.81 9.44
C ASP A 208 5.83 7.48 10.65
N THR A 209 5.23 7.32 11.83
CA THR A 209 5.92 6.94 13.07
C THR A 209 5.14 5.90 13.85
N PRO A 210 5.82 5.06 14.66
CA PRO A 210 5.18 4.10 15.57
C PRO A 210 4.26 4.76 16.59
N GLN A 211 4.65 5.91 17.12
CA GLN A 211 3.86 6.66 18.11
C GLN A 211 2.52 7.11 17.51
N LYS A 212 2.55 7.67 16.29
CA LYS A 212 1.35 8.11 15.59
C LYS A 212 0.42 6.95 15.25
N ALA A 213 0.99 5.79 14.90
CA ALA A 213 0.22 4.58 14.69
C ALA A 213 -0.54 4.14 15.95
N LEU A 214 0.11 4.15 17.11
CA LEU A 214 -0.51 3.84 18.39
C LEU A 214 -1.55 4.89 18.79
N GLU A 215 -1.20 6.18 18.72
CA GLU A 215 -2.12 7.28 19.02
C GLU A 215 -3.42 7.17 18.19
N TYR A 216 -3.29 6.91 16.89
CA TYR A 216 -4.45 6.85 16.00
C TYR A 216 -5.28 5.58 16.22
N LYS A 217 -4.65 4.45 16.56
CA LYS A 217 -5.36 3.24 17.01
C LYS A 217 -6.23 3.54 18.22
N GLU A 218 -5.66 4.16 19.25
CA GLU A 218 -6.35 4.45 20.51
C GLU A 218 -7.43 5.53 20.34
N ARG A 219 -7.11 6.59 19.62
CA ARG A 219 -8.01 7.74 19.44
C ARG A 219 -9.20 7.45 18.55
N TYR A 220 -9.02 6.69 17.48
CA TYR A 220 -10.06 6.47 16.47
C TYR A 220 -10.66 5.06 16.51
N GLY A 221 -10.05 4.12 17.19
CA GLY A 221 -10.54 2.77 17.42
C GLY A 221 -10.58 1.88 16.17
N VAL A 222 -9.86 2.24 15.11
CA VAL A 222 -9.80 1.45 13.85
C VAL A 222 -9.29 0.04 14.07
N ASP A 223 -9.67 -0.89 13.21
CA ASP A 223 -9.29 -2.30 13.32
C ASP A 223 -7.88 -2.60 12.81
N GLY A 224 -7.27 -1.69 12.09
CA GLY A 224 -5.91 -1.75 11.59
C GLY A 224 -5.53 -0.50 10.82
N ILE A 225 -4.28 -0.44 10.38
CA ILE A 225 -3.71 0.72 9.72
C ILE A 225 -3.12 0.33 8.37
N MET A 226 -3.43 1.12 7.35
CA MET A 226 -2.83 0.98 6.03
C MET A 226 -1.74 2.03 5.84
N ILE A 227 -0.52 1.58 5.53
CA ILE A 227 0.69 2.41 5.40
C ILE A 227 1.07 2.50 3.92
N GLY A 228 1.27 3.73 3.44
CA GLY A 228 1.72 4.00 2.07
C GLY A 228 3.13 4.58 2.05
N ARG A 229 3.24 5.87 1.76
CA ARG A 229 4.51 6.58 1.50
C ARG A 229 5.62 6.37 2.52
N ALA A 230 5.28 6.19 3.79
CA ALA A 230 6.26 5.95 4.85
C ALA A 230 7.03 4.63 4.71
N SER A 231 6.48 3.65 3.98
CA SER A 231 7.15 2.37 3.71
C SER A 231 8.16 2.46 2.56
N ILE A 232 8.08 3.47 1.68
CA ILE A 232 8.94 3.59 0.48
C ILE A 232 10.39 3.76 0.90
N GLY A 233 11.21 2.74 0.66
CA GLY A 233 12.62 2.69 1.08
C GLY A 233 12.81 2.65 2.60
N TYR A 234 11.74 2.45 3.37
CA TYR A 234 11.79 2.18 4.80
C TYR A 234 10.76 1.13 5.21
N PRO A 235 10.86 -0.10 4.71
CA PRO A 235 9.90 -1.16 5.01
C PRO A 235 9.88 -1.55 6.49
N TRP A 236 10.93 -1.27 7.24
CA TRP A 236 11.02 -1.46 8.70
C TRP A 236 9.93 -0.76 9.49
N ILE A 237 9.19 0.20 8.89
CA ILE A 237 8.08 0.87 9.55
C ILE A 237 7.05 -0.12 10.12
N PHE A 238 6.83 -1.27 9.45
CA PHE A 238 5.93 -2.32 9.92
C PHE A 238 6.47 -3.00 11.18
N ARG A 239 7.76 -3.38 11.20
CA ARG A 239 8.46 -3.93 12.37
C ARG A 239 8.43 -2.93 13.53
N ASP A 240 8.80 -1.71 13.26
CA ASP A 240 8.93 -0.65 14.26
C ASP A 240 7.60 -0.36 14.95
N ILE A 241 6.50 -0.29 14.19
CA ILE A 241 5.14 -0.12 14.74
C ILE A 241 4.75 -1.32 15.60
N LYS A 242 4.94 -2.54 15.14
CA LYS A 242 4.60 -3.76 15.89
C LYS A 242 5.37 -3.84 17.20
N GLN A 243 6.67 -3.60 17.16
CA GLN A 243 7.49 -3.60 18.38
C GLN A 243 7.06 -2.51 19.35
N TYR A 244 6.83 -1.31 18.86
CA TYR A 244 6.38 -0.20 19.72
C TYR A 244 5.02 -0.49 20.38
N MET A 245 4.08 -1.03 19.63
CA MET A 245 2.77 -1.45 20.16
C MET A 245 2.88 -2.56 21.22
N ALA A 246 3.85 -3.46 21.08
CA ALA A 246 4.04 -4.56 22.00
C ALA A 246 4.83 -4.19 23.27
N THR A 247 5.79 -3.28 23.16
CA THR A 247 6.78 -3.01 24.23
C THR A 247 6.81 -1.58 24.72
N GLY A 248 6.20 -0.63 23.99
CA GLY A 248 6.33 0.82 24.23
C GLY A 248 7.68 1.41 23.82
N THR A 249 8.58 0.61 23.23
CA THR A 249 9.91 1.04 22.81
C THR A 249 10.09 0.93 21.31
N ILE A 250 10.70 1.94 20.69
CA ILE A 250 11.07 1.90 19.27
C ILE A 250 12.35 1.05 19.17
N PRO A 251 12.43 0.10 18.21
CA PRO A 251 13.66 -0.62 17.97
C PRO A 251 14.77 0.32 17.47
N ASP A 252 16.00 -0.13 17.62
CA ASP A 252 17.14 0.55 17.01
C ASP A 252 16.95 0.65 15.48
N ALA A 253 17.45 1.76 14.92
CA ALA A 253 17.45 1.92 13.47
C ALA A 253 18.17 0.74 12.79
N PRO A 254 17.73 0.30 11.61
CA PRO A 254 18.39 -0.80 10.92
C PRO A 254 19.88 -0.47 10.68
N SER A 255 20.75 -1.45 10.96
CA SER A 255 22.18 -1.31 10.74
C SER A 255 22.50 -1.06 9.26
N ILE A 256 23.72 -0.57 8.99
CA ILE A 256 24.15 -0.37 7.59
C ILE A 256 24.13 -1.67 6.80
N GLU A 257 24.50 -2.76 7.42
CA GLU A 257 24.44 -4.11 6.82
C GLU A 257 23.01 -4.48 6.43
N GLU A 258 22.07 -4.36 7.36
CA GLU A 258 20.65 -4.66 7.11
C GLU A 258 20.10 -3.79 5.99
N ARG A 259 20.42 -2.48 5.99
CA ARG A 259 19.97 -1.55 4.93
C ARG A 259 20.50 -1.94 3.55
N VAL A 260 21.78 -2.30 3.46
CA VAL A 260 22.40 -2.70 2.20
C VAL A 260 21.83 -4.03 1.72
N GLU A 261 21.65 -5.00 2.59
CA GLU A 261 21.11 -6.31 2.22
C GLU A 261 19.67 -6.22 1.73
N VAL A 262 18.82 -5.46 2.43
CA VAL A 262 17.42 -5.26 2.02
C VAL A 262 17.34 -4.48 0.70
N ALA A 263 18.16 -3.43 0.53
CA ALA A 263 18.20 -2.67 -0.72
C ALA A 263 18.70 -3.53 -1.90
N ARG A 264 19.73 -4.36 -1.69
CA ARG A 264 20.25 -5.30 -2.68
C ARG A 264 19.20 -6.36 -3.06
N LYS A 265 18.57 -6.97 -2.08
CA LYS A 265 17.50 -7.95 -2.31
C LYS A 265 16.37 -7.36 -3.12
N HIS A 266 15.92 -6.14 -2.75
CA HIS A 266 14.88 -5.43 -3.48
C HIS A 266 15.30 -5.14 -4.93
N LEU A 267 16.54 -4.66 -5.15
CA LEU A 267 17.10 -4.41 -6.49
C LEU A 267 17.10 -5.68 -7.34
N MET A 268 17.62 -6.78 -6.81
CA MET A 268 17.72 -8.03 -7.56
C MET A 268 16.35 -8.61 -7.92
N LYS A 269 15.40 -8.62 -6.99
CA LYS A 269 14.00 -9.02 -7.27
C LYS A 269 13.34 -8.08 -8.31
N SER A 270 13.62 -6.77 -8.26
CA SER A 270 13.09 -5.81 -9.24
C SER A 270 13.65 -6.08 -10.65
N ILE A 271 14.92 -6.39 -10.76
CA ILE A 271 15.55 -6.76 -12.03
C ILE A 271 14.99 -8.07 -12.58
N GLU A 272 14.83 -9.07 -11.72
CA GLU A 272 14.25 -10.36 -12.10
C GLU A 272 12.84 -10.22 -12.67
N TRP A 273 11.99 -9.42 -12.02
CA TRP A 273 10.58 -9.29 -12.41
C TRP A 273 10.33 -8.32 -13.56
N LYS A 274 11.12 -7.22 -13.67
CA LYS A 274 10.90 -6.13 -14.65
C LYS A 274 11.94 -6.06 -15.76
N GLY A 275 13.02 -6.82 -15.64
CA GLY A 275 14.24 -6.64 -16.43
C GLY A 275 15.14 -5.53 -15.87
N GLU A 276 16.41 -5.58 -16.22
CA GLU A 276 17.46 -4.75 -15.62
C GLU A 276 17.16 -3.25 -15.68
N ARG A 277 16.87 -2.73 -16.88
CA ARG A 277 16.66 -1.29 -17.08
C ARG A 277 15.52 -0.72 -16.24
N VAL A 278 14.37 -1.37 -16.22
CA VAL A 278 13.18 -0.89 -15.49
C VAL A 278 13.38 -1.09 -14.00
N GLY A 279 13.86 -2.27 -13.58
CA GLY A 279 14.12 -2.58 -12.19
C GLY A 279 15.07 -1.59 -11.54
N ILE A 280 16.19 -1.24 -12.22
CA ILE A 280 17.14 -0.23 -11.73
C ILE A 280 16.50 1.15 -11.62
N VAL A 281 15.79 1.61 -12.64
CA VAL A 281 15.20 2.95 -12.65
C VAL A 281 14.16 3.12 -11.54
N GLU A 282 13.36 2.12 -11.28
CA GLU A 282 12.32 2.20 -10.25
C GLU A 282 12.89 2.12 -8.83
N MET A 283 14.02 1.45 -8.62
CA MET A 283 14.72 1.46 -7.34
C MET A 283 15.17 2.83 -6.86
N ARG A 284 15.38 3.80 -7.76
CA ARG A 284 15.86 5.16 -7.43
C ARG A 284 15.01 5.87 -6.39
N ARG A 285 13.68 5.64 -6.38
CA ARG A 285 12.76 6.22 -5.41
C ARG A 285 12.97 5.67 -3.99
N HIS A 286 13.55 4.48 -3.86
CA HIS A 286 13.76 3.80 -2.59
C HIS A 286 15.10 4.15 -1.94
N TYR A 287 16.16 4.36 -2.72
CA TYR A 287 17.52 4.57 -2.19
C TYR A 287 17.62 5.75 -1.22
N THR A 288 16.88 6.84 -1.48
CA THR A 288 16.88 8.01 -0.59
C THR A 288 16.48 7.67 0.84
N ASN A 289 15.50 6.80 1.02
CA ASN A 289 14.99 6.43 2.33
C ASN A 289 15.70 5.19 2.91
N TYR A 290 16.15 4.23 2.08
CA TYR A 290 16.98 3.13 2.56
C TYR A 290 18.22 3.65 3.29
N PHE A 291 18.81 4.70 2.80
CA PHE A 291 20.04 5.31 3.33
C PHE A 291 19.82 6.70 3.93
N ARG A 292 18.62 6.94 4.50
CA ARG A 292 18.35 8.20 5.21
C ARG A 292 19.13 8.28 6.51
N ASP A 293 19.36 9.50 6.97
CA ASP A 293 19.96 9.83 8.28
C ASP A 293 21.41 9.32 8.47
N LEU A 294 22.09 8.95 7.38
CA LEU A 294 23.49 8.59 7.38
C LEU A 294 24.34 9.83 7.07
N PRO A 295 25.32 10.22 7.92
CA PRO A 295 26.19 11.35 7.68
C PRO A 295 26.97 11.22 6.36
N GLY A 296 26.95 12.25 5.50
CA GLY A 296 27.72 12.23 4.25
C GLY A 296 27.17 11.36 3.12
N VAL A 297 26.02 10.72 3.27
CA VAL A 297 25.46 9.74 2.30
C VAL A 297 25.08 10.34 0.94
N LYS A 298 25.09 11.65 0.80
CA LYS A 298 24.63 12.35 -0.44
C LYS A 298 25.36 11.88 -1.69
N GLU A 299 26.67 11.65 -1.61
CA GLU A 299 27.49 11.19 -2.72
C GLU A 299 27.11 9.77 -3.15
N PHE A 300 27.00 8.83 -2.21
CA PHE A 300 26.54 7.47 -2.49
C PHE A 300 25.16 7.44 -3.12
N ARG A 301 24.21 8.24 -2.60
CA ARG A 301 22.87 8.33 -3.18
C ARG A 301 22.90 8.88 -4.61
N ALA A 302 23.74 9.88 -4.90
CA ALA A 302 23.89 10.40 -6.25
C ALA A 302 24.40 9.33 -7.22
N ARG A 303 25.39 8.53 -6.82
CA ARG A 303 25.90 7.41 -7.62
C ARG A 303 24.81 6.33 -7.82
N LEU A 304 24.12 5.89 -6.77
CA LEU A 304 23.04 4.89 -6.84
C LEU A 304 21.89 5.30 -7.77
N VAL A 305 21.54 6.59 -7.84
CA VAL A 305 20.44 7.03 -8.72
C VAL A 305 20.86 7.34 -10.14
N SER A 306 22.16 7.47 -10.42
CA SER A 306 22.69 7.71 -11.78
C SER A 306 23.12 6.42 -12.48
N GLU A 307 23.51 5.39 -11.74
CA GLU A 307 24.00 4.13 -12.28
C GLU A 307 22.90 3.35 -13.00
N MET A 308 23.29 2.59 -14.04
CA MET A 308 22.40 1.80 -14.88
C MET A 308 22.81 0.33 -15.02
N GLU A 309 23.96 -0.04 -14.46
CA GLU A 309 24.49 -1.40 -14.50
C GLU A 309 24.35 -2.04 -13.12
N SER A 310 23.72 -3.21 -13.05
CA SER A 310 23.46 -3.91 -11.79
C SER A 310 24.73 -4.31 -11.03
N ALA A 311 25.78 -4.68 -11.75
CA ALA A 311 27.08 -5.00 -11.15
C ALA A 311 27.67 -3.79 -10.44
N ALA A 312 27.71 -2.63 -11.12
CA ALA A 312 28.23 -1.39 -10.55
C ALA A 312 27.38 -0.89 -9.35
N LEU A 313 26.05 -1.05 -9.41
CA LEU A 313 25.19 -0.76 -8.25
C LEU A 313 25.54 -1.63 -7.04
N ASN A 314 25.83 -2.91 -7.23
CA ASN A 314 26.26 -3.78 -6.16
C ASN A 314 27.61 -3.37 -5.57
N GLU A 315 28.57 -2.94 -6.40
CA GLU A 315 29.85 -2.40 -5.94
C GLU A 315 29.65 -1.12 -5.10
N ILE A 316 28.79 -0.20 -5.53
CA ILE A 316 28.44 1.02 -4.76
C ILE A 316 27.83 0.67 -3.41
N LEU A 317 26.98 -0.33 -3.35
CA LEU A 317 26.38 -0.82 -2.10
C LEU A 317 27.44 -1.44 -1.16
N ASP A 318 28.43 -2.16 -1.69
CA ASP A 318 29.54 -2.72 -0.90
C ASP A 318 30.47 -1.62 -0.38
N GLU A 319 30.82 -0.63 -1.20
CA GLU A 319 31.60 0.54 -0.79
C GLU A 319 30.87 1.33 0.31
N LEU A 320 29.54 1.54 0.17
CA LEU A 320 28.74 2.22 1.16
C LEU A 320 28.75 1.47 2.50
N LYS A 321 28.58 0.14 2.47
CA LYS A 321 28.66 -0.72 3.66
C LYS A 321 30.01 -0.57 4.36
N ALA A 322 31.12 -0.72 3.62
CA ALA A 322 32.47 -0.63 4.15
C ALA A 322 32.76 0.75 4.78
N HIS A 323 32.37 1.83 4.08
CA HIS A 323 32.56 3.20 4.57
C HIS A 323 31.92 3.45 5.96
N TYR A 324 30.68 3.02 6.14
CA TYR A 324 30.00 3.23 7.43
C TYR A 324 30.43 2.26 8.51
N GLN A 325 30.87 1.04 8.18
CA GLN A 325 31.46 0.13 9.16
C GLN A 325 32.78 0.69 9.72
N GLU A 326 33.67 1.23 8.89
CA GLU A 326 34.92 1.88 9.31
C GLU A 326 34.64 3.13 10.18
N THR A 327 33.66 3.95 9.78
CA THR A 327 33.29 5.16 10.52
C THR A 327 32.75 4.84 11.91
N MET A 328 31.95 3.78 12.06
CA MET A 328 31.44 3.34 13.36
C MET A 328 32.56 2.84 14.28
N LEU A 329 33.50 2.06 13.77
CA LEU A 329 34.65 1.57 14.53
C LEU A 329 35.54 2.73 15.05
N LEU A 330 35.68 3.80 14.26
CA LEU A 330 36.45 4.98 14.65
C LEU A 330 35.74 5.88 15.67
N SER A 331 34.41 5.77 15.78
CA SER A 331 33.62 6.55 16.74
C SER A 331 33.49 5.90 18.13
N GLU A 332 33.84 4.63 18.27
CA GLU A 332 33.86 3.90 19.54
C GLU A 332 35.20 3.99 20.29
N HIS A 333 36.20 4.67 19.70
CA HIS A 333 37.50 4.94 20.30
C HIS A 333 37.69 6.44 20.56
#